data_15eb3bb2ab6ba51e762c23f5dfcbec79
#
_entry.id   15eb3bb2ab6ba51e762c23f5dfcbec79
#
_cell.length_a   1.000
_cell.length_b   1.000
_cell.length_c   1.000
_cell.angle_alpha   90.00
_cell.angle_beta   90.00
_cell.angle_gamma   90.00
#
_symmetry.space_group_name_H-M   'P 1'
#
loop_
_entity.id
_entity.type
_entity.pdbx_description
1 polymer ?
#
loop_
_entity_poly.entity_id
_entity_poly.type
_entity_poly.pdbx_seq_one_letter_code
_entity_poly.pdbx_strand_id
1 'polypeptide(L)'
;LDDFGKITIWMNKNFYGGRSDYFSLVEGSSSQDLVVVNAEEHDTKMKYVLTCPADGTFGKDYKIRESHGLIVPLQIRNIVSTDEFNRMFYYGGDDLGSIYHPTHTDFALWAPTAVSVTLHIHMNKKVDSYPMKRSDHGVWRMRVEGDLSHALYCYFVERNGCVVRSLDPYALSSNGNGQYSAVINEELLKKVPFVKPEGKVCGTDAILYEANVRDMTSSCLTGTKTNGKYVSLCEDHTQYDCFPTGLNYLSGLGVTHIQLMPVHDYCTVDEFHP
;
A
#
# COMPACT_ATOMS: atom_id res chain seq x y z
N LEU A 1 -20.85 -6.93 -2.80
CA LEU A 1 -20.90 -7.40 -1.43
C LEU A 1 -20.69 -6.22 -0.50
N ASP A 2 -21.74 -5.80 0.20
CA ASP A 2 -21.73 -4.60 1.03
C ASP A 2 -21.67 -4.92 2.52
N ASP A 3 -22.07 -6.13 2.91
CA ASP A 3 -22.09 -6.61 4.28
C ASP A 3 -22.02 -8.15 4.33
N PHE A 4 -21.72 -8.73 5.48
CA PHE A 4 -21.78 -10.18 5.67
C PHE A 4 -23.21 -10.67 5.48
N GLY A 5 -23.35 -11.78 4.76
CA GLY A 5 -24.64 -12.33 4.42
C GLY A 5 -25.52 -11.52 3.46
N LYS A 6 -25.02 -10.41 2.88
CA LYS A 6 -25.82 -9.48 2.08
C LYS A 6 -25.15 -9.08 0.78
N ILE A 7 -25.82 -9.35 -0.34
CA ILE A 7 -25.43 -8.86 -1.67
C ILE A 7 -26.46 -7.85 -2.14
N THR A 8 -26.01 -6.70 -2.65
CA THR A 8 -26.88 -5.71 -3.31
C THR A 8 -26.61 -5.70 -4.81
N ILE A 9 -27.65 -5.84 -5.60
CA ILE A 9 -27.61 -5.78 -7.07
C ILE A 9 -28.44 -4.60 -7.56
N TRP A 10 -27.90 -3.87 -8.52
CA TRP A 10 -28.58 -2.83 -9.25
C TRP A 10 -28.72 -3.22 -10.70
N MET A 11 -29.96 -3.47 -11.17
CA MET A 11 -30.26 -3.79 -12.56
C MET A 11 -30.88 -2.58 -13.25
N ASN A 12 -30.35 -2.22 -14.41
CA ASN A 12 -30.92 -1.16 -15.23
C ASN A 12 -32.23 -1.63 -15.87
N LYS A 13 -33.28 -0.81 -15.84
CA LYS A 13 -34.59 -1.10 -16.44
C LYS A 13 -34.52 -1.28 -17.98
N ASN A 14 -33.50 -0.77 -18.64
CA ASN A 14 -33.26 -1.03 -20.05
C ASN A 14 -32.95 -2.51 -20.35
N PHE A 15 -32.54 -3.27 -19.33
CA PHE A 15 -32.28 -4.70 -19.43
C PHE A 15 -33.47 -5.46 -18.80
N TYR A 16 -34.33 -6.04 -19.62
CA TYR A 16 -35.54 -6.80 -19.22
C TYR A 16 -36.39 -6.09 -18.16
N GLY A 17 -36.56 -4.78 -18.27
CA GLY A 17 -37.28 -3.98 -17.27
C GLY A 17 -36.63 -3.93 -15.88
N GLY A 18 -35.36 -4.35 -15.77
CA GLY A 18 -34.66 -4.48 -14.49
C GLY A 18 -35.13 -5.68 -13.66
N ARG A 19 -35.86 -6.64 -14.25
CA ARG A 19 -36.44 -7.80 -13.55
C ARG A 19 -35.61 -9.03 -13.75
N SER A 20 -35.49 -9.85 -12.70
CA SER A 20 -34.88 -11.18 -12.72
C SER A 20 -35.70 -12.11 -11.82
N ASP A 21 -35.98 -13.32 -12.29
CA ASP A 21 -36.75 -14.32 -11.56
C ASP A 21 -35.92 -15.01 -10.48
N TYR A 22 -34.60 -15.10 -10.69
CA TYR A 22 -33.66 -15.67 -9.73
C TYR A 22 -32.26 -15.06 -9.90
N PHE A 23 -31.45 -15.25 -8.86
CA PHE A 23 -30.02 -14.98 -8.87
C PHE A 23 -29.27 -16.16 -8.29
N SER A 24 -28.11 -16.47 -8.85
CA SER A 24 -27.23 -17.54 -8.36
C SER A 24 -25.81 -17.02 -8.17
N LEU A 25 -25.19 -17.47 -7.08
CA LEU A 25 -23.75 -17.30 -6.83
C LEU A 25 -23.00 -18.42 -7.55
N VAL A 26 -22.08 -18.06 -8.42
CA VAL A 26 -21.32 -19.00 -9.26
C VAL A 26 -19.85 -18.97 -8.86
N GLU A 27 -19.26 -20.15 -8.60
CA GLU A 27 -17.84 -20.38 -8.38
C GLU A 27 -17.36 -21.52 -9.27
N GLY A 28 -16.57 -21.23 -10.29
CA GLY A 28 -16.15 -22.23 -11.29
C GLY A 28 -17.34 -22.92 -11.95
N SER A 29 -17.51 -24.24 -11.74
CA SER A 29 -18.64 -25.03 -12.21
C SER A 29 -19.78 -25.12 -11.21
N SER A 30 -19.60 -24.67 -9.97
CA SER A 30 -20.60 -24.70 -8.91
C SER A 30 -21.52 -23.50 -8.99
N SER A 31 -22.80 -23.70 -8.70
CA SER A 31 -23.80 -22.64 -8.66
C SER A 31 -24.73 -22.86 -7.46
N GLN A 32 -25.00 -21.80 -6.70
CA GLN A 32 -25.90 -21.81 -5.55
C GLN A 32 -26.92 -20.68 -5.72
N ASP A 33 -28.20 -21.00 -5.59
CA ASP A 33 -29.26 -20.00 -5.67
C ASP A 33 -29.25 -19.09 -4.45
N LEU A 34 -29.51 -17.80 -4.70
CA LEU A 34 -29.57 -16.76 -3.71
C LEU A 34 -31.01 -16.35 -3.44
N VAL A 35 -31.35 -16.14 -2.18
CA VAL A 35 -32.68 -15.72 -1.80
C VAL A 35 -32.81 -14.21 -1.91
N VAL A 36 -33.80 -13.72 -2.64
CA VAL A 36 -34.16 -12.31 -2.70
C VAL A 36 -34.90 -11.92 -1.41
N VAL A 37 -34.28 -11.08 -0.62
CA VAL A 37 -34.84 -10.58 0.66
C VAL A 37 -35.72 -9.37 0.40
N ASN A 38 -35.32 -8.49 -0.51
CA ASN A 38 -36.02 -7.26 -0.84
C ASN A 38 -35.76 -6.86 -2.31
N ALA A 39 -36.78 -6.24 -2.91
CA ALA A 39 -36.68 -5.64 -4.25
C ALA A 39 -37.35 -4.27 -4.22
N GLU A 40 -36.61 -3.23 -4.57
CA GLU A 40 -37.07 -1.83 -4.58
C GLU A 40 -36.98 -1.25 -5.99
N GLU A 41 -38.04 -0.59 -6.41
CA GLU A 41 -38.07 0.08 -7.71
C GLU A 41 -37.58 1.54 -7.57
N HIS A 42 -36.61 1.90 -8.42
CA HIS A 42 -36.12 3.26 -8.61
C HIS A 42 -36.40 3.72 -10.05
N ASP A 43 -36.24 5.00 -10.36
CA ASP A 43 -36.60 5.56 -11.66
C ASP A 43 -36.03 4.79 -12.85
N THR A 44 -34.72 4.52 -12.87
CA THR A 44 -34.02 3.88 -13.98
C THR A 44 -33.52 2.48 -13.66
N LYS A 45 -33.65 2.01 -12.41
CA LYS A 45 -33.05 0.77 -11.92
C LYS A 45 -33.97 0.04 -10.94
N MET A 46 -33.78 -1.27 -10.87
CA MET A 46 -34.28 -2.11 -9.78
C MET A 46 -33.12 -2.43 -8.84
N LYS A 47 -33.36 -2.31 -7.55
CA LYS A 47 -32.41 -2.70 -6.50
C LYS A 47 -32.89 -3.99 -5.87
N TYR A 48 -32.04 -4.99 -5.86
CA TYR A 48 -32.25 -6.26 -5.19
C TYR A 48 -31.31 -6.39 -4.00
N VAL A 49 -31.83 -6.88 -2.89
CA VAL A 49 -31.06 -7.29 -1.73
C VAL A 49 -31.19 -8.81 -1.59
N LEU A 50 -30.07 -9.50 -1.65
CA LEU A 50 -29.98 -10.97 -1.62
C LEU A 50 -29.27 -11.42 -0.38
N THR A 51 -29.60 -12.63 0.10
CA THR A 51 -28.76 -13.34 1.08
C THR A 51 -27.45 -13.79 0.42
N CYS A 52 -26.37 -13.79 1.19
CA CYS A 52 -25.10 -14.36 0.75
C CYS A 52 -24.66 -15.40 1.78
N PRO A 53 -24.14 -16.58 1.37
CA PRO A 53 -23.51 -17.50 2.30
C PRO A 53 -22.36 -16.79 3.04
N ALA A 54 -22.41 -16.80 4.38
CA ALA A 54 -21.49 -16.01 5.21
C ALA A 54 -20.02 -16.41 5.08
N ASP A 55 -19.73 -17.67 4.73
CA ASP A 55 -18.42 -18.27 4.97
C ASP A 55 -17.50 -18.35 3.75
N GLY A 56 -17.90 -17.85 2.59
CA GLY A 56 -17.20 -18.22 1.37
C GLY A 56 -16.78 -17.13 0.41
N THR A 57 -17.00 -15.86 0.74
CA THR A 57 -16.93 -14.78 -0.26
C THR A 57 -15.57 -14.10 -0.41
N PHE A 58 -14.55 -14.53 0.33
CA PHE A 58 -13.20 -13.95 0.24
C PHE A 58 -12.18 -14.95 -0.29
N GLY A 59 -11.32 -14.50 -1.18
CA GLY A 59 -10.25 -15.32 -1.75
C GLY A 59 -10.67 -16.25 -2.88
N LYS A 60 -11.88 -16.06 -3.44
CA LYS A 60 -12.40 -16.84 -4.56
C LYS A 60 -13.04 -15.94 -5.61
N ASP A 61 -13.05 -16.39 -6.87
CA ASP A 61 -13.68 -15.69 -7.99
C ASP A 61 -15.17 -15.99 -8.06
N TYR A 62 -15.96 -15.26 -7.26
CA TYR A 62 -17.41 -15.37 -7.30
C TYR A 62 -18.03 -14.47 -8.35
N LYS A 63 -19.05 -15.00 -9.02
CA LYS A 63 -19.87 -14.29 -10.00
C LYS A 63 -21.34 -14.40 -9.64
N ILE A 64 -22.12 -13.42 -10.04
CA ILE A 64 -23.57 -13.46 -9.93
C ILE A 64 -24.14 -13.72 -11.32
N ARG A 65 -24.96 -14.77 -11.43
CA ARG A 65 -25.79 -15.05 -12.61
C ARG A 65 -27.22 -14.61 -12.32
N GLU A 66 -27.85 -13.92 -13.26
CA GLU A 66 -29.26 -13.59 -13.22
C GLU A 66 -30.08 -14.45 -14.22
N SER A 67 -31.43 -14.42 -14.17
CA SER A 67 -32.31 -15.36 -14.88
C SER A 67 -32.22 -15.32 -16.42
N HIS A 68 -31.76 -14.22 -17.02
CA HIS A 68 -31.60 -14.07 -18.46
C HIS A 68 -30.21 -14.47 -18.95
N GLY A 69 -29.34 -14.97 -18.05
CA GLY A 69 -28.05 -15.54 -18.40
C GLY A 69 -26.87 -14.56 -18.28
N LEU A 70 -27.09 -13.30 -17.86
CA LEU A 70 -25.99 -12.38 -17.59
C LEU A 70 -25.20 -12.83 -16.37
N ILE A 71 -23.88 -12.84 -16.51
CA ILE A 71 -22.95 -13.19 -15.43
C ILE A 71 -22.01 -12.02 -15.20
N VAL A 72 -21.93 -11.55 -13.95
CA VAL A 72 -21.05 -10.44 -13.55
C VAL A 72 -20.21 -10.81 -12.33
N PRO A 73 -18.96 -10.34 -12.20
CA PRO A 73 -18.15 -10.56 -11.01
C PRO A 73 -18.83 -9.99 -9.76
N LEU A 74 -18.80 -10.76 -8.66
CA LEU A 74 -19.21 -10.24 -7.34
C LEU A 74 -18.16 -9.26 -6.83
N GLN A 75 -18.50 -8.00 -6.80
CA GLN A 75 -17.59 -6.96 -6.32
C GLN A 75 -17.60 -6.86 -4.79
N ILE A 76 -16.43 -6.90 -4.18
CA ILE A 76 -16.23 -6.61 -2.76
C ILE A 76 -16.19 -5.08 -2.60
N ARG A 77 -17.10 -4.53 -1.80
CA ARG A 77 -17.27 -3.09 -1.60
C ARG A 77 -17.24 -2.72 -0.12
N ASN A 78 -18.36 -2.27 0.44
CA ASN A 78 -18.46 -1.69 1.78
C ASN A 78 -18.20 -2.69 2.92
N ILE A 79 -18.29 -3.97 2.66
CA ILE A 79 -18.01 -5.02 3.66
C ILE A 79 -16.65 -4.87 4.32
N VAL A 80 -15.65 -4.32 3.61
CA VAL A 80 -14.29 -4.10 4.15
C VAL A 80 -14.23 -3.05 5.27
N SER A 81 -15.31 -2.28 5.45
CA SER A 81 -15.42 -1.27 6.51
C SER A 81 -16.18 -1.77 7.74
N THR A 82 -16.60 -3.03 7.76
CA THR A 82 -17.33 -3.61 8.88
C THR A 82 -16.38 -4.08 9.99
N ASP A 83 -16.86 -4.03 11.24
CA ASP A 83 -16.09 -4.55 12.39
C ASP A 83 -15.84 -6.06 12.28
N GLU A 84 -16.74 -6.78 11.65
CA GLU A 84 -16.60 -8.22 11.43
C GLU A 84 -15.47 -8.52 10.45
N PHE A 85 -15.37 -7.76 9.35
CA PHE A 85 -14.24 -7.86 8.41
C PHE A 85 -12.92 -7.57 9.13
N ASN A 86 -12.87 -6.52 9.93
CA ASN A 86 -11.69 -6.15 10.70
C ASN A 86 -11.29 -7.24 11.69
N ARG A 87 -12.25 -7.85 12.39
CA ARG A 87 -11.97 -8.98 13.32
C ARG A 87 -11.46 -10.22 12.58
N MET A 88 -12.06 -10.55 11.42
CA MET A 88 -11.72 -11.74 10.64
C MET A 88 -10.33 -11.64 10.02
N PHE A 89 -9.96 -10.46 9.54
CA PHE A 89 -8.74 -10.23 8.79
C PHE A 89 -7.67 -9.43 9.52
N TYR A 90 -7.89 -9.12 10.81
CA TYR A 90 -6.84 -8.50 11.61
C TYR A 90 -5.60 -9.38 11.63
N TYR A 91 -4.48 -8.77 11.26
CA TYR A 91 -3.17 -9.42 11.30
C TYR A 91 -2.23 -8.60 12.17
N GLY A 92 -1.76 -9.19 13.28
CA GLY A 92 -0.89 -8.54 14.25
C GLY A 92 0.56 -9.01 14.19
N GLY A 93 0.96 -9.73 13.11
CA GLY A 93 2.34 -10.14 12.88
C GLY A 93 3.21 -8.98 12.39
N ASP A 94 4.52 -9.13 12.52
CA ASP A 94 5.55 -8.18 12.12
C ASP A 94 6.36 -8.64 10.89
N ASP A 95 5.86 -9.66 10.19
CA ASP A 95 6.53 -10.36 9.09
C ASP A 95 5.94 -10.04 7.70
N LEU A 96 5.20 -8.92 7.57
CA LEU A 96 4.74 -8.44 6.26
C LEU A 96 5.88 -7.73 5.51
N GLY A 97 5.82 -7.82 4.17
CA GLY A 97 6.88 -7.30 3.31
C GLY A 97 7.83 -8.38 2.80
N SER A 98 9.06 -8.00 2.55
CA SER A 98 10.15 -8.90 2.17
C SER A 98 11.17 -9.03 3.30
N ILE A 99 11.35 -10.24 3.82
CA ILE A 99 12.35 -10.55 4.83
C ILE A 99 13.49 -11.32 4.15
N TYR A 100 14.62 -10.63 4.01
CA TYR A 100 15.79 -11.18 3.36
C TYR A 100 16.60 -12.11 4.27
N HIS A 101 17.04 -13.23 3.70
CA HIS A 101 18.08 -14.11 4.23
C HIS A 101 19.08 -14.42 3.11
N PRO A 102 20.37 -14.71 3.40
CA PRO A 102 21.36 -14.98 2.35
C PRO A 102 21.04 -16.18 1.44
N THR A 103 20.19 -17.12 1.91
CA THR A 103 19.79 -18.32 1.17
C THR A 103 18.41 -18.28 0.58
N HIS A 104 17.54 -17.37 1.06
CA HIS A 104 16.16 -17.23 0.61
C HIS A 104 15.61 -15.88 1.02
N THR A 105 14.46 -15.50 0.45
CA THR A 105 13.68 -14.35 0.91
C THR A 105 12.23 -14.78 1.12
N ASP A 106 11.67 -14.41 2.27
CA ASP A 106 10.26 -14.61 2.58
C ASP A 106 9.48 -13.35 2.19
N PHE A 107 8.42 -13.54 1.43
CA PHE A 107 7.50 -12.47 1.03
C PHE A 107 6.12 -12.70 1.65
N ALA A 108 5.56 -11.67 2.26
CA ALA A 108 4.23 -11.71 2.85
C ALA A 108 3.44 -10.43 2.51
N LEU A 109 2.26 -10.60 1.92
CA LEU A 109 1.36 -9.51 1.55
C LEU A 109 -0.01 -9.70 2.22
N TRP A 110 -0.47 -8.70 2.96
CA TRP A 110 -1.84 -8.70 3.46
C TRP A 110 -2.79 -8.18 2.37
N ALA A 111 -3.56 -9.08 1.79
CA ALA A 111 -4.53 -8.79 0.74
C ALA A 111 -5.78 -9.69 0.90
N PRO A 112 -6.61 -9.48 1.92
CA PRO A 112 -7.70 -10.38 2.28
C PRO A 112 -8.77 -10.50 1.20
N THR A 113 -8.96 -9.48 0.37
CA THR A 113 -9.95 -9.45 -0.71
C THR A 113 -9.44 -9.99 -2.04
N ALA A 114 -8.16 -10.34 -2.12
CA ALA A 114 -7.57 -10.89 -3.33
C ALA A 114 -8.07 -12.32 -3.61
N VAL A 115 -8.26 -12.64 -4.87
CA VAL A 115 -8.57 -13.98 -5.40
C VAL A 115 -7.28 -14.75 -5.69
N SER A 116 -6.31 -14.04 -6.24
CA SER A 116 -4.96 -14.55 -6.48
C SER A 116 -3.93 -13.43 -6.31
N VAL A 117 -2.69 -13.81 -5.94
CA VAL A 117 -1.55 -12.91 -5.88
C VAL A 117 -0.37 -13.61 -6.54
N THR A 118 0.28 -12.91 -7.47
CA THR A 118 1.53 -13.34 -8.10
C THR A 118 2.64 -12.34 -7.78
N LEU A 119 3.72 -12.83 -7.21
CA LEU A 119 4.95 -12.08 -6.98
C LEU A 119 5.80 -12.11 -8.25
N HIS A 120 6.22 -10.95 -8.73
CA HIS A 120 7.20 -10.80 -9.80
C HIS A 120 8.51 -10.26 -9.25
N ILE A 121 9.61 -10.96 -9.54
CA ILE A 121 10.97 -10.60 -9.13
C ILE A 121 11.76 -10.24 -10.37
N HIS A 122 12.37 -9.06 -10.36
CA HIS A 122 13.23 -8.52 -11.41
C HIS A 122 14.68 -8.53 -10.91
N MET A 123 15.50 -9.41 -11.48
CA MET A 123 16.91 -9.53 -11.14
C MET A 123 17.71 -9.93 -12.38
N ASN A 124 18.89 -9.34 -12.58
CA ASN A 124 19.81 -9.67 -13.69
C ASN A 124 19.13 -9.64 -15.08
N LYS A 125 18.26 -8.64 -15.33
CA LYS A 125 17.47 -8.50 -16.58
C LYS A 125 16.46 -9.62 -16.83
N LYS A 126 16.19 -10.45 -15.84
CA LYS A 126 15.20 -11.54 -15.88
C LYS A 126 14.04 -11.20 -14.97
N VAL A 127 12.85 -11.66 -15.34
CA VAL A 127 11.63 -11.56 -14.52
C VAL A 127 11.14 -12.96 -14.25
N ASP A 128 11.11 -13.32 -12.98
CA ASP A 128 10.55 -14.57 -12.50
C ASP A 128 9.21 -14.31 -11.80
N SER A 129 8.25 -15.21 -12.00
CA SER A 129 6.88 -15.07 -11.48
C SER A 129 6.56 -16.23 -10.56
N TYR A 130 6.04 -15.92 -9.37
CA TYR A 130 5.74 -16.88 -8.32
C TYR A 130 4.30 -16.72 -7.84
N PRO A 131 3.40 -17.70 -8.06
CA PRO A 131 2.08 -17.67 -7.47
C PRO A 131 2.17 -17.82 -5.95
N MET A 132 1.63 -16.87 -5.22
CA MET A 132 1.66 -16.88 -3.76
C MET A 132 0.54 -17.75 -3.18
N LYS A 133 0.75 -18.25 -1.98
CA LYS A 133 -0.24 -19.05 -1.25
C LYS A 133 -0.95 -18.20 -0.21
N ARG A 134 -2.28 -18.26 -0.22
CA ARG A 134 -3.11 -17.64 0.81
C ARG A 134 -2.98 -18.39 2.12
N SER A 135 -2.78 -17.69 3.21
CA SER A 135 -2.74 -18.16 4.59
C SER A 135 -3.82 -17.49 5.43
N ASP A 136 -3.77 -17.68 6.75
CA ASP A 136 -4.73 -17.11 7.68
C ASP A 136 -4.78 -15.58 7.62
N HIS A 137 -5.89 -15.02 8.02
CA HIS A 137 -6.16 -13.56 8.04
C HIS A 137 -5.99 -12.85 6.69
N GLY A 138 -6.02 -13.60 5.56
CA GLY A 138 -5.88 -13.05 4.22
C GLY A 138 -4.46 -12.61 3.86
N VAL A 139 -3.46 -13.12 4.55
CA VAL A 139 -2.05 -12.92 4.20
C VAL A 139 -1.65 -13.91 3.09
N TRP A 140 -0.94 -13.42 2.10
CA TRP A 140 -0.37 -14.20 1.01
C TRP A 140 1.12 -14.35 1.22
N ARG A 141 1.65 -15.58 1.09
CA ARG A 141 3.04 -15.90 1.41
C ARG A 141 3.74 -16.62 0.28
N MET A 142 5.02 -16.32 0.12
CA MET A 142 5.93 -16.99 -0.80
C MET A 142 7.35 -16.98 -0.27
N ARG A 143 8.02 -18.12 -0.25
CA ARG A 143 9.47 -18.21 -0.05
C ARG A 143 10.13 -18.43 -1.41
N VAL A 144 11.14 -17.63 -1.70
CA VAL A 144 11.95 -17.76 -2.90
C VAL A 144 13.38 -18.05 -2.50
N GLU A 145 13.90 -19.18 -2.99
CA GLU A 145 15.27 -19.64 -2.69
C GLU A 145 16.30 -18.83 -3.48
N GLY A 146 17.47 -18.65 -2.90
CA GLY A 146 18.59 -17.93 -3.46
C GLY A 146 18.84 -16.57 -2.81
N ASP A 147 19.95 -15.96 -3.14
CA ASP A 147 20.32 -14.61 -2.72
C ASP A 147 19.57 -13.58 -3.60
N LEU A 148 18.60 -12.91 -3.02
CA LEU A 148 17.80 -11.86 -3.67
C LEU A 148 18.20 -10.46 -3.20
N SER A 149 19.36 -10.27 -2.61
CA SER A 149 19.84 -8.94 -2.22
C SER A 149 19.76 -7.97 -3.42
N HIS A 150 19.13 -6.81 -3.22
CA HIS A 150 18.89 -5.79 -4.24
C HIS A 150 17.95 -6.20 -5.41
N ALA A 151 17.29 -7.35 -5.35
CA ALA A 151 16.27 -7.69 -6.33
C ALA A 151 15.10 -6.69 -6.24
N LEU A 152 14.54 -6.32 -7.38
CA LEU A 152 13.34 -5.51 -7.45
C LEU A 152 12.12 -6.43 -7.56
N TYR A 153 11.00 -6.03 -6.97
CA TYR A 153 9.79 -6.84 -7.02
C TYR A 153 8.52 -6.01 -7.01
N CYS A 154 7.43 -6.63 -7.46
CA CYS A 154 6.08 -6.11 -7.34
C CYS A 154 5.07 -7.27 -7.28
N TYR A 155 3.84 -6.97 -6.90
CA TYR A 155 2.74 -7.92 -6.88
C TYR A 155 1.76 -7.66 -8.01
N PHE A 156 1.17 -8.72 -8.53
CA PHE A 156 -0.03 -8.69 -9.35
C PHE A 156 -1.16 -9.29 -8.53
N VAL A 157 -2.12 -8.46 -8.18
CA VAL A 157 -3.23 -8.81 -7.29
C VAL A 157 -4.52 -8.85 -8.09
N GLU A 158 -5.15 -10.01 -8.12
CA GLU A 158 -6.46 -10.19 -8.75
C GLU A 158 -7.57 -9.94 -7.73
N ARG A 159 -8.46 -9.01 -8.05
CA ARG A 159 -9.62 -8.65 -7.24
C ARG A 159 -10.74 -8.11 -8.11
N ASN A 160 -12.00 -8.48 -7.81
CA ASN A 160 -13.18 -7.98 -8.52
C ASN A 160 -13.11 -8.19 -10.05
N GLY A 161 -12.51 -9.29 -10.51
CA GLY A 161 -12.33 -9.59 -11.93
C GLY A 161 -11.27 -8.78 -12.66
N CYS A 162 -10.43 -8.04 -11.92
CA CYS A 162 -9.34 -7.24 -12.47
C CYS A 162 -8.02 -7.61 -11.81
N VAL A 163 -6.95 -7.64 -12.60
CA VAL A 163 -5.58 -7.78 -12.09
C VAL A 163 -4.93 -6.41 -12.04
N VAL A 164 -4.43 -6.05 -10.87
CA VAL A 164 -3.75 -4.76 -10.64
C VAL A 164 -2.32 -5.02 -10.20
N ARG A 165 -1.38 -4.32 -10.83
CA ARG A 165 0.00 -4.27 -10.35
C ARG A 165 0.08 -3.38 -9.12
N SER A 166 0.69 -3.87 -8.06
CA SER A 166 0.88 -3.15 -6.80
C SER A 166 2.32 -3.23 -6.34
N LEU A 167 2.82 -2.15 -5.75
CA LEU A 167 4.02 -2.19 -4.94
C LEU A 167 3.68 -2.82 -3.59
N ASP A 168 4.72 -3.21 -2.87
CA ASP A 168 4.57 -3.69 -1.50
C ASP A 168 4.38 -2.51 -0.54
N PRO A 169 3.25 -2.42 0.16
CA PRO A 169 3.03 -1.36 1.15
C PRO A 169 3.97 -1.46 2.37
N TYR A 170 4.63 -2.60 2.56
CA TYR A 170 5.58 -2.85 3.65
C TYR A 170 7.04 -2.86 3.17
N ALA A 171 7.30 -2.44 1.93
CA ALA A 171 8.67 -2.37 1.41
C ALA A 171 9.51 -1.36 2.19
N LEU A 172 10.71 -1.76 2.58
CA LEU A 172 11.69 -0.88 3.22
C LEU A 172 12.39 0.05 2.24
N SER A 173 12.36 -0.28 0.95
CA SER A 173 12.98 0.51 -0.11
C SER A 173 12.32 0.27 -1.47
N SER A 174 12.58 1.19 -2.40
CA SER A 174 12.16 1.11 -3.80
C SER A 174 13.31 1.44 -4.74
N ASN A 175 13.11 1.19 -6.04
CA ASN A 175 14.01 1.73 -7.05
C ASN A 175 13.71 3.22 -7.30
N GLY A 176 14.57 3.88 -8.05
CA GLY A 176 14.34 5.25 -8.51
C GLY A 176 12.98 5.37 -9.20
N ASN A 177 12.30 6.51 -9.00
CA ASN A 177 10.93 6.80 -9.42
C ASN A 177 9.86 5.85 -8.83
N GLY A 178 10.17 5.09 -7.78
CA GLY A 178 9.20 4.27 -7.05
C GLY A 178 8.44 3.26 -7.91
N GLN A 179 9.05 2.68 -8.95
CA GLN A 179 8.36 1.77 -9.86
C GLN A 179 8.30 0.33 -9.34
N TYR A 180 9.23 -0.05 -8.49
CA TYR A 180 9.36 -1.38 -7.90
C TYR A 180 9.79 -1.28 -6.46
N SER A 181 9.30 -2.18 -5.62
CA SER A 181 9.84 -2.42 -4.28
C SER A 181 11.20 -3.12 -4.39
N ALA A 182 12.08 -2.94 -3.42
CA ALA A 182 13.41 -3.54 -3.42
C ALA A 182 13.63 -4.43 -2.18
N VAL A 183 14.25 -5.59 -2.38
CA VAL A 183 14.71 -6.46 -1.30
C VAL A 183 15.98 -5.87 -0.71
N ILE A 184 15.98 -5.64 0.60
CA ILE A 184 17.10 -5.01 1.31
C ILE A 184 17.77 -6.03 2.21
N ASN A 185 19.09 -6.12 2.08
CA ASN A 185 19.94 -6.76 3.07
C ASN A 185 20.32 -5.71 4.13
N GLU A 186 19.63 -5.74 5.27
CA GLU A 186 19.83 -4.76 6.35
C GLU A 186 21.24 -4.80 6.96
N GLU A 187 21.96 -5.91 6.84
CA GLU A 187 23.35 -6.02 7.32
C GLU A 187 24.31 -5.12 6.54
N LEU A 188 23.96 -4.82 5.27
CA LEU A 188 24.76 -3.93 4.41
C LEU A 188 24.44 -2.45 4.65
N LEU A 189 23.39 -2.13 5.39
CA LEU A 189 23.00 -0.76 5.70
C LEU A 189 23.92 -0.19 6.79
N LYS A 190 24.48 0.98 6.55
CA LYS A 190 25.17 1.74 7.60
C LYS A 190 24.14 2.15 8.65
N LYS A 191 24.22 1.53 9.82
CA LYS A 191 23.42 1.95 10.98
C LYS A 191 24.02 3.25 11.53
N VAL A 192 23.34 4.36 11.35
CA VAL A 192 23.65 5.61 12.03
C VAL A 192 23.10 5.49 13.46
N PRO A 193 23.96 5.61 14.50
CA PRO A 193 23.49 5.52 15.86
C PRO A 193 22.50 6.67 16.13
N PHE A 194 21.33 6.32 16.63
CA PHE A 194 20.37 7.31 17.10
C PHE A 194 20.86 7.90 18.41
N VAL A 195 21.14 9.21 18.40
CA VAL A 195 21.46 9.95 19.61
C VAL A 195 20.16 10.56 20.14
N LYS A 196 19.71 10.04 21.29
CA LYS A 196 18.54 10.61 21.95
C LYS A 196 18.91 11.99 22.50
N PRO A 197 18.16 13.05 22.18
CA PRO A 197 18.39 14.36 22.74
C PRO A 197 18.32 14.30 24.28
N GLU A 198 19.24 14.99 24.95
CA GLU A 198 19.20 15.13 26.39
C GLU A 198 18.11 16.13 26.80
N GLY A 199 17.34 15.77 27.81
CA GLY A 199 16.25 16.59 28.34
C GLY A 199 14.92 16.42 27.62
N LYS A 200 13.83 16.66 28.34
CA LYS A 200 12.48 16.80 27.78
C LYS A 200 12.18 18.28 27.67
N VAL A 201 11.96 18.75 26.44
CA VAL A 201 11.37 20.08 26.24
C VAL A 201 9.87 19.95 26.52
N CYS A 202 9.36 20.74 27.46
CA CYS A 202 7.94 20.82 27.72
C CYS A 202 7.25 21.40 26.47
N GLY A 203 6.03 20.95 26.15
CA GLY A 203 5.33 21.40 24.94
C GLY A 203 5.20 22.93 24.84
N THR A 204 5.05 23.62 25.96
CA THR A 204 4.97 25.09 26.01
C THR A 204 6.34 25.81 25.85
N ASP A 205 7.42 25.08 26.03
CA ASP A 205 8.80 25.62 25.90
C ASP A 205 9.40 25.25 24.52
N ALA A 206 8.65 24.52 23.68
CA ALA A 206 9.09 24.16 22.37
C ALA A 206 9.05 25.34 21.40
N ILE A 207 10.19 25.61 20.75
CA ILE A 207 10.31 26.58 19.66
C ILE A 207 10.46 25.76 18.37
N LEU A 208 9.40 25.76 17.56
CA LEU A 208 9.38 25.06 16.28
C LEU A 208 9.77 26.03 15.17
N TYR A 209 10.62 25.55 14.28
CA TYR A 209 11.02 26.27 13.08
C TYR A 209 10.72 25.38 11.86
N GLU A 210 9.82 25.80 11.00
CA GLU A 210 9.55 25.10 9.74
C GLU A 210 10.56 25.53 8.69
N ALA A 211 11.20 24.57 8.01
CA ALA A 211 12.27 24.81 7.07
C ALA A 211 12.16 23.97 5.81
N ASN A 212 12.37 24.59 4.65
CA ASN A 212 12.64 23.90 3.39
C ASN A 212 14.15 23.73 3.24
N VAL A 213 14.61 22.50 2.98
CA VAL A 213 16.03 22.19 2.86
C VAL A 213 16.69 22.97 1.74
N ARG A 214 16.03 23.07 0.57
CA ARG A 214 16.56 23.81 -0.59
C ARG A 214 16.68 25.30 -0.31
N ASP A 215 15.65 25.90 0.28
CA ASP A 215 15.65 27.34 0.59
C ASP A 215 16.76 27.70 1.58
N MET A 216 17.01 26.83 2.55
CA MET A 216 18.08 27.05 3.54
C MET A 216 19.49 26.82 3.00
N THR A 217 19.66 26.08 1.92
CA THR A 217 20.99 25.59 1.49
C THR A 217 21.38 25.95 0.06
N SER A 218 20.49 26.51 -0.78
CA SER A 218 20.78 26.74 -2.21
C SER A 218 21.58 28.01 -2.48
N SER A 219 21.58 28.98 -1.59
CA SER A 219 22.37 30.22 -1.80
C SER A 219 23.87 29.92 -1.71
N CYS A 220 24.66 30.56 -2.57
CA CYS A 220 26.13 30.52 -2.48
C CYS A 220 26.68 31.17 -1.21
N LEU A 221 25.85 31.92 -0.49
CA LEU A 221 26.21 32.60 0.76
C LEU A 221 25.99 31.71 2.00
N THR A 222 25.49 30.48 1.84
CA THR A 222 25.27 29.58 2.98
C THR A 222 26.55 28.96 3.52
N GLY A 223 27.64 29.01 2.78
CA GLY A 223 28.90 28.37 3.15
C GLY A 223 28.88 26.83 3.03
N THR A 224 27.81 26.25 2.45
CA THR A 224 27.71 24.81 2.21
C THR A 224 28.51 24.40 0.98
N LYS A 225 29.04 23.16 0.98
CA LYS A 225 29.80 22.61 -0.14
C LYS A 225 28.90 22.05 -1.27
N THR A 226 27.71 21.57 -0.87
CA THR A 226 26.76 20.92 -1.78
C THR A 226 25.41 21.64 -1.76
N ASN A 227 25.36 22.82 -2.38
CA ASN A 227 24.17 23.69 -2.31
C ASN A 227 22.89 23.00 -2.78
N GLY A 228 21.79 23.21 -2.05
CA GLY A 228 20.45 22.74 -2.40
C GLY A 228 20.21 21.24 -2.22
N LYS A 229 21.14 20.50 -1.62
CA LYS A 229 21.02 19.06 -1.36
C LYS A 229 20.69 18.77 0.08
N TYR A 230 20.09 17.62 0.38
CA TYR A 230 19.76 17.22 1.76
C TYR A 230 21.00 17.15 2.65
N VAL A 231 22.13 16.67 2.13
CA VAL A 231 23.40 16.60 2.85
C VAL A 231 23.91 17.96 3.28
N SER A 232 23.57 19.02 2.54
CA SER A 232 23.98 20.39 2.88
C SER A 232 23.41 20.88 4.21
N LEU A 233 22.22 20.40 4.59
CA LEU A 233 21.62 20.75 5.87
C LEU A 233 22.39 20.16 7.05
N CYS A 234 23.08 19.03 6.83
CA CYS A 234 23.87 18.33 7.84
C CYS A 234 25.34 18.79 7.88
N GLU A 235 25.74 19.74 7.05
CA GLU A 235 27.10 20.28 7.08
C GLU A 235 27.31 21.16 8.31
N ASP A 236 28.33 20.84 9.11
CA ASP A 236 28.72 21.60 10.30
C ASP A 236 29.56 22.82 9.97
N HIS A 237 29.53 23.78 10.88
CA HIS A 237 30.36 24.99 10.82
C HIS A 237 30.16 25.83 9.57
N THR A 238 28.98 25.76 8.97
CA THR A 238 28.64 26.62 7.86
C THR A 238 28.48 28.05 8.31
N GLN A 239 29.05 29.00 7.55
CA GLN A 239 29.02 30.44 7.88
C GLN A 239 29.07 31.29 6.61
N TYR A 240 28.54 32.48 6.72
CA TYR A 240 28.71 33.55 5.74
C TYR A 240 29.43 34.72 6.46
N ASP A 241 30.62 35.05 6.01
CA ASP A 241 31.51 35.99 6.69
C ASP A 241 31.78 35.51 8.16
N CYS A 242 31.35 36.23 9.17
CA CYS A 242 31.49 35.84 10.57
C CYS A 242 30.18 35.31 11.17
N PHE A 243 29.10 35.18 10.40
CA PHE A 243 27.79 34.75 10.89
C PHE A 243 27.54 33.29 10.63
N PRO A 244 27.10 32.50 11.62
CA PRO A 244 26.72 31.09 11.39
C PRO A 244 25.51 30.99 10.48
N THR A 245 25.47 29.94 9.68
CA THR A 245 24.36 29.61 8.79
C THR A 245 23.83 28.19 9.07
N GLY A 246 22.77 27.77 8.41
CA GLY A 246 22.23 26.41 8.52
C GLY A 246 21.79 26.05 9.94
N LEU A 247 22.08 24.81 10.38
CA LEU A 247 21.69 24.32 11.70
C LEU A 247 22.37 25.09 12.85
N ASN A 248 23.57 25.55 12.65
CA ASN A 248 24.29 26.33 13.66
C ASN A 248 23.59 27.67 13.93
N TYR A 249 23.07 28.32 12.90
CA TYR A 249 22.27 29.53 13.07
C TYR A 249 20.98 29.24 13.85
N LEU A 250 20.22 28.19 13.47
CA LEU A 250 18.97 27.81 14.15
C LEU A 250 19.21 27.45 15.63
N SER A 251 20.28 26.72 15.90
CA SER A 251 20.69 26.41 17.29
C SER A 251 20.98 27.69 18.09
N GLY A 252 21.68 28.64 17.49
CA GLY A 252 21.96 29.94 18.12
C GLY A 252 20.72 30.82 18.39
N LEU A 253 19.62 30.61 17.63
CA LEU A 253 18.33 31.24 17.89
C LEU A 253 17.53 30.60 19.03
N GLY A 254 17.98 29.46 19.58
CA GLY A 254 17.27 28.72 20.61
C GLY A 254 16.14 27.85 20.07
N VAL A 255 16.12 27.57 18.76
CA VAL A 255 15.17 26.62 18.16
C VAL A 255 15.38 25.22 18.74
N THR A 256 14.31 24.61 19.26
CA THR A 256 14.35 23.31 19.90
C THR A 256 13.94 22.18 18.96
N HIS A 257 13.10 22.47 17.95
CA HIS A 257 12.57 21.52 16.99
C HIS A 257 12.57 22.13 15.59
N ILE A 258 13.04 21.37 14.59
CA ILE A 258 12.94 21.74 13.20
C ILE A 258 11.90 20.83 12.55
N GLN A 259 10.87 21.43 11.97
CA GLN A 259 9.90 20.75 11.11
C GLN A 259 10.36 20.93 9.67
N LEU A 260 10.93 19.89 9.10
CA LEU A 260 11.29 19.93 7.69
C LEU A 260 10.02 19.86 6.83
N MET A 261 9.92 20.74 5.83
CA MET A 261 8.96 20.57 4.72
C MET A 261 9.18 19.20 4.09
N PRO A 262 8.15 18.58 3.45
CA PRO A 262 8.22 17.20 3.02
C PRO A 262 9.51 16.87 2.29
N VAL A 263 10.22 15.86 2.80
CA VAL A 263 11.46 15.30 2.22
C VAL A 263 11.19 13.96 1.53
N HIS A 264 9.91 13.62 1.38
CA HIS A 264 9.49 12.42 0.68
C HIS A 264 9.65 12.60 -0.83
N ASP A 265 9.92 11.49 -1.49
CA ASP A 265 9.87 11.40 -2.94
C ASP A 265 8.46 11.70 -3.47
N TYR A 266 8.35 12.29 -4.66
CA TYR A 266 7.10 12.57 -5.34
C TYR A 266 7.21 12.39 -6.86
N CYS A 267 6.19 11.83 -7.46
CA CYS A 267 6.19 11.32 -8.83
C CYS A 267 6.41 12.37 -9.94
N THR A 268 6.44 13.66 -9.62
CA THR A 268 6.69 14.74 -10.59
C THR A 268 8.17 15.04 -10.79
N VAL A 269 9.05 14.43 -10.01
CA VAL A 269 10.51 14.53 -10.17
C VAL A 269 11.03 13.22 -10.72
N ASP A 270 11.70 13.28 -11.86
CA ASP A 270 12.43 12.14 -12.41
C ASP A 270 13.78 12.03 -11.69
N GLU A 271 13.93 11.02 -10.82
CA GLU A 271 15.15 10.81 -10.05
C GLU A 271 16.37 10.45 -10.90
N PHE A 272 16.16 9.97 -12.14
CA PHE A 272 17.24 9.67 -13.07
C PHE A 272 17.70 10.91 -13.87
N HIS A 273 16.82 11.91 -13.98
CA HIS A 273 17.09 13.17 -14.70
C HIS A 273 16.57 14.35 -13.87
N PRO A 274 17.11 14.60 -12.66
CA PRO A 274 16.61 15.60 -11.71
C PRO A 274 16.85 17.06 -12.17
#